data_506c2f543dffa5b72e01a27b85efff2d
#
_entry.id   506c2f543dffa5b72e01a27b85efff2d
#
_cell.length_a   1.000
_cell.length_b   1.000
_cell.length_c   1.000
_cell.angle_alpha   90.00
_cell.angle_beta   90.00
_cell.angle_gamma   90.00
#
_symmetry.space_group_name_H-M   'P 1'
#
loop_
_entity.id
_entity.type
_entity.pdbx_description
1 polymer ?
#
loop_
_entity_poly.entity_id
_entity_poly.type
_entity_poly.pdbx_seq_one_letter_code
_entity_poly.pdbx_strand_id
1 'polypeptide(L)'
;MRRTRLLAVLLAVVVVVGWHSSRSTRPHAVLPSAAPAGASGDRLILEPDDGMAPVYSLLSSPRHSLDLAMYELDDPTAEQILASDAARGVRVRVILDRRLQRRHNQPAFDYLTRRGVRVVWSSSRYFATHEKAFVIDNRTAVVMSLNLTARYYATSRDAAVVDVDRADVAAIESVFTADLHGAGGVPAGDDLVWSPGQSWADLVALIGRARRSIALESEELTSPAVVSALLSAARRGVRVSIAMTYSDRWRPAFSALRRVRGRVSVMYGETPLYVHAKLMAVDAGLPNGAAFVGSENLTDASLLHNRELGVILMQPRLVRRVAEVIASDVADGTPWPP
;
A
#
# COMPACT_ATOMS: atom_id res chain seq x y z
N MET A 1 -34.69 39.49 -18.84
CA MET A 1 -33.53 38.89 -18.14
C MET A 1 -34.05 38.01 -17.00
N ARG A 2 -34.24 36.72 -17.22
CA ARG A 2 -34.65 35.74 -16.20
C ARG A 2 -33.49 34.73 -16.01
N ARG A 3 -32.93 34.70 -14.80
CA ARG A 3 -31.90 33.75 -14.38
C ARG A 3 -32.60 32.45 -13.98
N THR A 4 -32.35 31.37 -14.72
CA THR A 4 -32.80 30.03 -14.39
C THR A 4 -31.76 29.39 -13.46
N ARG A 5 -32.13 29.07 -12.24
CA ARG A 5 -31.32 28.28 -11.31
C ARG A 5 -31.63 26.82 -11.56
N LEU A 6 -30.59 26.05 -11.95
CA LEU A 6 -30.66 24.59 -11.94
C LEU A 6 -30.49 24.08 -10.50
N LEU A 7 -31.54 23.45 -9.99
CA LEU A 7 -31.49 22.63 -8.77
C LEU A 7 -30.93 21.26 -9.17
N ALA A 8 -29.81 20.85 -8.59
CA ALA A 8 -29.35 19.48 -8.63
C ALA A 8 -30.10 18.67 -7.57
N VAL A 9 -30.91 17.72 -8.01
CA VAL A 9 -31.63 16.77 -7.12
C VAL A 9 -30.69 15.60 -6.84
N LEU A 10 -30.23 15.49 -5.60
CA LEU A 10 -29.58 14.29 -5.08
C LEU A 10 -30.66 13.23 -4.80
N LEU A 11 -30.68 12.15 -5.59
CA LEU A 11 -31.47 10.95 -5.30
C LEU A 11 -30.68 10.08 -4.31
N ALA A 12 -31.10 10.08 -3.05
CA ALA A 12 -30.66 9.09 -2.07
C ALA A 12 -31.49 7.80 -2.27
N VAL A 13 -30.88 6.73 -2.80
CA VAL A 13 -31.49 5.41 -2.84
C VAL A 13 -31.24 4.74 -1.50
N VAL A 14 -32.27 4.67 -0.66
CA VAL A 14 -32.29 3.86 0.56
C VAL A 14 -32.65 2.43 0.16
N VAL A 15 -31.67 1.52 0.12
CA VAL A 15 -31.90 0.08 -0.01
C VAL A 15 -32.09 -0.50 1.39
N VAL A 16 -33.32 -0.82 1.75
CA VAL A 16 -33.61 -1.62 2.95
C VAL A 16 -33.32 -3.07 2.61
N VAL A 17 -32.19 -3.60 3.07
CA VAL A 17 -31.86 -5.03 2.99
C VAL A 17 -32.33 -5.69 4.27
N GLY A 18 -33.33 -6.58 4.15
CA GLY A 18 -33.83 -7.39 5.25
C GLY A 18 -32.74 -8.32 5.81
N TRP A 19 -32.53 -8.23 7.10
CA TRP A 19 -31.58 -9.06 7.86
C TRP A 19 -32.12 -10.48 7.99
N HIS A 20 -31.64 -11.42 7.17
CA HIS A 20 -31.67 -12.83 7.49
C HIS A 20 -30.40 -13.14 8.31
N SER A 21 -30.58 -13.46 9.57
CA SER A 21 -29.48 -13.89 10.45
C SER A 21 -29.08 -15.34 10.14
N SER A 22 -28.28 -15.52 9.10
CA SER A 22 -27.43 -16.70 8.98
C SER A 22 -26.21 -16.48 9.88
N ARG A 23 -26.02 -17.34 10.88
CA ARG A 23 -24.79 -17.40 11.65
C ARG A 23 -23.65 -17.80 10.72
N SER A 24 -23.09 -16.84 10.03
CA SER A 24 -21.81 -16.97 9.33
C SER A 24 -20.74 -17.05 10.41
N THR A 25 -20.12 -18.20 10.57
CA THR A 25 -18.84 -18.34 11.24
C THR A 25 -17.86 -17.41 10.50
N ARG A 26 -17.53 -16.28 11.12
CA ARG A 26 -16.51 -15.37 10.59
C ARG A 26 -15.22 -16.17 10.47
N PRO A 27 -14.56 -16.23 9.31
CA PRO A 27 -13.21 -16.74 9.26
C PRO A 27 -12.38 -15.84 10.15
N HIS A 28 -11.72 -16.41 11.16
CA HIS A 28 -10.70 -15.69 11.93
C HIS A 28 -9.59 -15.39 10.93
N ALA A 29 -9.23 -14.12 10.76
CA ALA A 29 -8.01 -13.74 10.06
C ALA A 29 -6.85 -14.48 10.77
N VAL A 30 -6.25 -15.42 10.05
CA VAL A 30 -5.08 -16.15 10.53
C VAL A 30 -3.90 -15.25 10.23
N LEU A 31 -3.44 -14.52 11.24
CA LEU A 31 -2.18 -13.77 11.08
C LEU A 31 -1.03 -14.80 10.98
N PRO A 32 -0.02 -14.51 10.15
CA PRO A 32 1.09 -15.41 9.95
C PRO A 32 1.73 -15.82 11.27
N SER A 33 2.08 -17.09 11.39
CA SER A 33 2.89 -17.59 12.48
C SER A 33 4.31 -17.07 12.27
N ALA A 34 4.99 -16.66 13.35
CA ALA A 34 6.38 -16.24 13.24
C ALA A 34 7.19 -17.34 12.55
N ALA A 35 7.68 -17.07 11.36
CA ALA A 35 8.58 -17.97 10.67
C ALA A 35 9.82 -18.24 11.54
N PRO A 36 10.38 -19.44 11.54
CA PRO A 36 11.62 -19.70 12.26
C PRO A 36 12.69 -18.72 11.79
N ALA A 37 13.44 -18.14 12.72
CA ALA A 37 14.48 -17.13 12.47
C ALA A 37 15.65 -17.76 11.68
N GLY A 38 15.45 -17.95 10.36
CA GLY A 38 16.40 -18.57 9.45
C GLY A 38 16.28 -17.93 8.08
N ALA A 39 17.21 -17.02 7.80
CA ALA A 39 17.53 -16.50 6.46
C ALA A 39 16.36 -15.84 5.69
N SER A 40 15.74 -14.80 6.22
CA SER A 40 15.01 -13.87 5.37
C SER A 40 16.01 -12.94 4.67
N GLY A 41 16.12 -13.06 3.36
CA GLY A 41 16.80 -12.08 2.52
C GLY A 41 16.02 -10.80 2.32
N ASP A 42 14.91 -10.61 3.06
CA ASP A 42 14.02 -9.46 2.96
C ASP A 42 14.72 -8.18 3.39
N ARG A 43 14.45 -7.12 2.65
CA ARG A 43 15.01 -5.78 2.89
C ARG A 43 13.92 -4.74 2.82
N LEU A 44 14.07 -3.70 3.60
CA LEU A 44 13.25 -2.49 3.55
C LEU A 44 14.08 -1.37 2.92
N ILE A 45 13.49 -0.68 1.95
CA ILE A 45 13.99 0.55 1.33
C ILE A 45 13.04 1.66 1.74
N LEU A 46 13.55 2.77 2.21
CA LEU A 46 12.78 3.92 2.68
C LEU A 46 13.12 5.15 1.86
N GLU A 47 12.10 5.77 1.26
CA GLU A 47 12.23 7.04 0.58
C GLU A 47 11.84 8.20 1.51
N PRO A 48 12.55 9.33 1.44
CA PRO A 48 13.70 9.63 0.58
C PRO A 48 15.06 9.19 1.15
N ASP A 49 15.10 8.53 2.32
CA ASP A 49 16.33 8.30 3.11
C ASP A 49 17.35 7.42 2.38
N ASP A 50 16.91 6.33 1.74
CA ASP A 50 17.76 5.40 0.99
C ASP A 50 17.91 5.82 -0.49
N GLY A 51 17.07 6.73 -1.00
CA GLY A 51 17.00 7.18 -2.39
C GLY A 51 16.63 6.08 -3.38
N MET A 52 16.34 6.43 -4.62
CA MET A 52 15.86 5.52 -5.66
C MET A 52 16.90 4.55 -6.23
N ALA A 53 18.18 4.73 -5.94
CA ALA A 53 19.24 3.87 -6.49
C ALA A 53 19.04 2.37 -6.19
N PRO A 54 18.60 1.95 -4.97
CA PRO A 54 18.29 0.55 -4.71
C PRO A 54 17.14 -0.01 -5.56
N VAL A 55 16.08 0.78 -5.79
CA VAL A 55 14.92 0.39 -6.62
C VAL A 55 15.35 0.24 -8.09
N TYR A 56 16.09 1.21 -8.63
CA TYR A 56 16.61 1.12 -10.00
C TYR A 56 17.58 -0.05 -10.19
N SER A 57 18.41 -0.35 -9.19
CA SER A 57 19.29 -1.51 -9.21
C SER A 57 18.50 -2.82 -9.30
N LEU A 58 17.39 -2.93 -8.56
CA LEU A 58 16.49 -4.08 -8.63
C LEU A 58 15.79 -4.16 -10.00
N LEU A 59 15.23 -3.06 -10.49
CA LEU A 59 14.59 -3.00 -11.81
C LEU A 59 15.54 -3.40 -12.94
N SER A 60 16.84 -3.10 -12.86
CA SER A 60 17.84 -3.42 -13.88
C SER A 60 18.51 -4.80 -13.71
N SER A 61 18.14 -5.55 -12.66
CA SER A 61 18.79 -6.83 -12.32
C SER A 61 18.24 -8.08 -13.02
N PRO A 62 17.04 -8.09 -13.66
CA PRO A 62 16.46 -9.31 -14.21
C PRO A 62 17.34 -9.89 -15.31
N ARG A 63 17.39 -11.22 -15.34
CA ARG A 63 18.08 -11.98 -16.39
C ARG A 63 17.12 -12.64 -17.38
N HIS A 64 15.91 -12.94 -16.93
CA HIS A 64 14.92 -13.70 -17.70
C HIS A 64 13.58 -13.00 -17.78
N SER A 65 13.07 -12.45 -16.68
CA SER A 65 11.75 -11.84 -16.65
C SER A 65 11.62 -10.72 -15.61
N LEU A 66 10.83 -9.71 -15.97
CA LEU A 66 10.37 -8.66 -15.08
C LEU A 66 8.88 -8.43 -15.31
N ASP A 67 8.10 -8.53 -14.25
CA ASP A 67 6.66 -8.35 -14.25
C ASP A 67 6.29 -7.21 -13.30
N LEU A 68 5.75 -6.12 -13.82
CA LEU A 68 5.47 -4.87 -13.09
C LEU A 68 3.98 -4.54 -13.12
N ALA A 69 3.34 -4.44 -11.96
CA ALA A 69 2.07 -3.77 -11.79
C ALA A 69 2.30 -2.38 -11.18
N MET A 70 1.79 -1.32 -11.82
CA MET A 70 2.06 0.04 -11.39
C MET A 70 0.84 0.95 -11.57
N TYR A 71 0.50 1.68 -10.50
CA TYR A 71 -0.58 2.65 -10.54
C TYR A 71 -0.21 3.87 -11.40
N GLU A 72 0.94 4.51 -11.13
CA GLU A 72 1.43 5.66 -11.90
C GLU A 72 2.89 5.45 -12.29
N LEU A 73 3.17 5.47 -13.59
CA LEU A 73 4.50 5.37 -14.19
C LEU A 73 4.78 6.65 -14.99
N ASP A 74 5.60 7.52 -14.42
CA ASP A 74 6.03 8.81 -14.99
C ASP A 74 7.47 9.10 -14.52
N ASP A 75 8.35 8.10 -14.72
CA ASP A 75 9.77 8.16 -14.40
C ASP A 75 10.58 7.73 -15.61
N PRO A 76 11.22 8.68 -16.32
CA PRO A 76 12.02 8.37 -17.50
C PRO A 76 13.15 7.39 -17.27
N THR A 77 13.72 7.36 -16.05
CA THR A 77 14.80 6.43 -15.69
C THR A 77 14.26 5.00 -15.60
N ALA A 78 13.14 4.81 -14.88
CA ALA A 78 12.49 3.51 -14.80
C ALA A 78 12.02 3.02 -16.18
N GLU A 79 11.42 3.89 -16.99
CA GLU A 79 11.00 3.57 -18.37
C GLU A 79 12.18 3.13 -19.23
N GLN A 80 13.33 3.83 -19.15
CA GLN A 80 14.55 3.47 -19.89
C GLN A 80 15.12 2.12 -19.43
N ILE A 81 15.10 1.82 -18.13
CA ILE A 81 15.54 0.53 -17.60
C ILE A 81 14.67 -0.58 -18.18
N LEU A 82 13.33 -0.47 -18.08
CA LEU A 82 12.39 -1.46 -18.61
C LEU A 82 12.57 -1.69 -20.13
N ALA A 83 12.78 -0.63 -20.90
CA ALA A 83 13.04 -0.71 -22.32
C ALA A 83 14.40 -1.37 -22.63
N SER A 84 15.43 -1.07 -21.86
CA SER A 84 16.77 -1.67 -22.00
C SER A 84 16.75 -3.15 -21.66
N ASP A 85 15.99 -3.54 -20.64
CA ASP A 85 15.80 -4.95 -20.26
C ASP A 85 15.15 -5.73 -21.40
N ALA A 86 14.08 -5.21 -22.01
CA ALA A 86 13.45 -5.82 -23.16
C ALA A 86 14.43 -5.92 -24.35
N ALA A 87 15.22 -4.88 -24.62
CA ALA A 87 16.20 -4.87 -25.70
C ALA A 87 17.31 -5.90 -25.53
N ARG A 88 17.68 -6.28 -24.30
CA ARG A 88 18.66 -7.33 -24.02
C ARG A 88 18.03 -8.73 -23.88
N GLY A 89 16.74 -8.87 -24.22
CA GLY A 89 16.06 -10.16 -24.28
C GLY A 89 15.34 -10.59 -23.00
N VAL A 90 15.23 -9.75 -21.99
CA VAL A 90 14.41 -10.01 -20.81
C VAL A 90 12.93 -9.90 -21.20
N ARG A 91 12.11 -10.86 -20.74
CA ARG A 91 10.66 -10.79 -20.91
C ARG A 91 10.09 -9.75 -19.93
N VAL A 92 9.82 -8.55 -20.42
CA VAL A 92 9.22 -7.47 -19.60
C VAL A 92 7.74 -7.38 -19.87
N ARG A 93 6.91 -7.48 -18.80
CA ARG A 93 5.45 -7.33 -18.83
C ARG A 93 5.03 -6.25 -17.85
N VAL A 94 4.12 -5.37 -18.25
CA VAL A 94 3.69 -4.22 -17.43
C VAL A 94 2.17 -4.12 -17.45
N ILE A 95 1.57 -3.95 -16.25
CA ILE A 95 0.17 -3.58 -16.07
C ILE A 95 0.15 -2.15 -15.54
N LEU A 96 -0.56 -1.24 -16.21
CA LEU A 96 -0.75 0.15 -15.80
C LEU A 96 -2.21 0.44 -15.48
N ASP A 97 -2.46 1.26 -14.45
CA ASP A 97 -3.84 1.62 -14.09
C ASP A 97 -4.57 2.27 -15.27
N ARG A 98 -5.74 1.68 -15.59
CA ARG A 98 -6.59 2.13 -16.70
C ARG A 98 -7.51 3.26 -16.30
N ARG A 99 -8.00 3.24 -15.04
CA ARG A 99 -9.19 4.03 -14.70
C ARG A 99 -8.86 5.42 -14.21
N LEU A 100 -7.93 5.53 -13.29
CA LEU A 100 -7.61 6.80 -12.64
C LEU A 100 -6.36 7.45 -13.25
N GLN A 101 -5.37 6.65 -13.67
CA GLN A 101 -4.09 7.16 -14.16
C GLN A 101 -3.87 6.98 -15.68
N ARG A 102 -4.89 6.57 -16.43
CA ARG A 102 -4.72 6.32 -17.87
C ARG A 102 -4.07 7.47 -18.61
N ARG A 103 -4.46 8.71 -18.33
CA ARG A 103 -3.93 9.89 -19.01
C ARG A 103 -2.45 10.10 -18.67
N HIS A 104 -2.08 9.94 -17.41
CA HIS A 104 -0.69 10.10 -16.96
C HIS A 104 0.20 8.96 -17.44
N ASN A 105 -0.32 7.74 -17.46
CA ASN A 105 0.39 6.55 -17.91
C ASN A 105 0.50 6.41 -19.45
N GLN A 106 -0.27 7.17 -20.24
CA GLN A 106 -0.29 7.01 -21.69
C GLN A 106 1.10 7.22 -22.34
N PRO A 107 1.92 8.23 -21.95
CA PRO A 107 3.26 8.38 -22.50
C PRO A 107 4.16 7.16 -22.26
N ALA A 108 4.19 6.64 -21.03
CA ALA A 108 4.96 5.44 -20.66
C ALA A 108 4.45 4.20 -21.40
N PHE A 109 3.12 4.03 -21.50
CA PHE A 109 2.50 2.95 -22.26
C PHE A 109 2.98 2.94 -23.72
N ASP A 110 2.92 4.08 -24.39
CA ASP A 110 3.33 4.21 -25.80
C ASP A 110 4.84 4.04 -25.98
N TYR A 111 5.63 4.60 -25.07
CA TYR A 111 7.09 4.50 -25.08
C TYR A 111 7.55 3.04 -24.96
N LEU A 112 7.06 2.33 -23.96
CA LEU A 112 7.42 0.96 -23.68
C LEU A 112 6.93 -0.02 -24.76
N THR A 113 5.68 0.18 -25.24
CA THR A 113 5.13 -0.65 -26.33
C THR A 113 5.98 -0.57 -27.59
N ARG A 114 6.40 0.64 -27.99
CA ARG A 114 7.28 0.83 -29.16
C ARG A 114 8.65 0.18 -29.00
N ARG A 115 9.04 -0.16 -27.77
CA ARG A 115 10.32 -0.82 -27.44
C ARG A 115 10.20 -2.32 -27.14
N GLY A 116 9.06 -2.92 -27.49
CA GLY A 116 8.87 -4.37 -27.40
C GLY A 116 8.47 -4.87 -25.99
N VAL A 117 8.20 -3.96 -25.05
CA VAL A 117 7.63 -4.33 -23.74
C VAL A 117 6.14 -4.66 -23.93
N ARG A 118 5.69 -5.76 -23.32
CA ARG A 118 4.25 -6.09 -23.29
C ARG A 118 3.57 -5.26 -22.21
N VAL A 119 2.95 -4.15 -22.62
CA VAL A 119 2.18 -3.29 -21.71
C VAL A 119 0.69 -3.53 -21.92
N VAL A 120 -0.06 -3.65 -20.84
CA VAL A 120 -1.53 -3.74 -20.85
C VAL A 120 -2.15 -2.74 -19.89
N TRP A 121 -3.37 -2.31 -20.21
CA TRP A 121 -4.21 -1.58 -19.28
C TRP A 121 -4.86 -2.55 -18.30
N SER A 122 -4.89 -2.18 -17.02
CA SER A 122 -5.48 -2.99 -15.98
C SER A 122 -6.98 -3.27 -16.22
N SER A 123 -7.47 -4.33 -15.61
CA SER A 123 -8.87 -4.75 -15.70
C SER A 123 -9.82 -3.68 -15.15
N SER A 124 -10.99 -3.53 -15.78
CA SER A 124 -12.08 -2.70 -15.25
C SER A 124 -12.83 -3.36 -14.09
N ARG A 125 -12.43 -4.56 -13.69
CA ARG A 125 -12.98 -5.30 -12.55
C ARG A 125 -12.77 -4.56 -11.23
N TYR A 126 -11.66 -3.86 -11.10
CA TYR A 126 -11.31 -3.08 -9.91
C TYR A 126 -11.65 -1.60 -10.09
N PHE A 127 -11.89 -0.91 -8.95
CA PHE A 127 -12.10 0.54 -8.99
C PHE A 127 -10.81 1.26 -9.46
N ALA A 128 -9.65 0.79 -9.00
CA ALA A 128 -8.34 1.16 -9.51
C ALA A 128 -7.38 -0.03 -9.36
N THR A 129 -6.35 -0.13 -10.20
CA THR A 129 -5.18 -0.95 -9.91
C THR A 129 -4.15 -0.05 -9.24
N HIS A 130 -4.25 0.02 -7.92
CA HIS A 130 -3.40 0.90 -7.11
C HIS A 130 -2.17 0.17 -6.54
N GLU A 131 -2.02 -1.10 -6.87
CA GLU A 131 -0.84 -1.92 -6.62
C GLU A 131 0.43 -1.31 -7.22
N LYS A 132 1.54 -1.44 -6.52
CA LYS A 132 2.88 -1.04 -6.94
C LYS A 132 3.85 -2.15 -6.56
N ALA A 133 4.00 -3.10 -7.47
CA ALA A 133 4.83 -4.27 -7.21
C ALA A 133 5.50 -4.76 -8.50
N PHE A 134 6.66 -5.39 -8.35
CA PHE A 134 7.30 -6.10 -9.47
C PHE A 134 7.96 -7.39 -9.02
N VAL A 135 8.01 -8.34 -9.93
CA VAL A 135 8.65 -9.66 -9.72
C VAL A 135 9.80 -9.83 -10.69
N ILE A 136 10.96 -10.24 -10.16
CA ILE A 136 12.21 -10.45 -10.89
C ILE A 136 12.48 -11.95 -10.98
N ASP A 137 12.57 -12.50 -12.18
CA ASP A 137 12.99 -13.88 -12.47
C ASP A 137 12.23 -14.96 -11.67
N ASN A 138 11.00 -14.68 -11.24
CA ASN A 138 10.19 -15.54 -10.36
C ASN A 138 10.92 -15.91 -9.06
N ARG A 139 11.75 -15.03 -8.52
CA ARG A 139 12.59 -15.27 -7.34
C ARG A 139 12.56 -14.15 -6.31
N THR A 140 12.29 -12.96 -6.74
CA THR A 140 12.27 -11.77 -5.88
C THR A 140 11.06 -10.94 -6.24
N ALA A 141 10.26 -10.61 -5.25
CA ALA A 141 9.21 -9.62 -5.38
C ALA A 141 9.64 -8.31 -4.70
N VAL A 142 9.15 -7.20 -5.21
CA VAL A 142 9.29 -5.89 -4.57
C VAL A 142 7.89 -5.29 -4.46
N VAL A 143 7.44 -5.10 -3.22
CA VAL A 143 6.13 -4.53 -2.89
C VAL A 143 6.34 -3.13 -2.34
N MET A 144 5.64 -2.13 -2.89
CA MET A 144 5.95 -0.73 -2.66
C MET A 144 4.71 0.09 -2.28
N SER A 145 4.92 1.16 -1.53
CA SER A 145 3.95 2.23 -1.42
C SER A 145 4.15 3.30 -2.51
N LEU A 146 5.37 3.46 -3.01
CA LEU A 146 5.74 4.49 -4.00
C LEU A 146 5.25 4.16 -5.41
N ASN A 147 4.83 5.18 -6.13
CA ASN A 147 4.71 5.13 -7.59
C ASN A 147 6.09 5.31 -8.24
N LEU A 148 6.24 4.88 -9.49
CA LEU A 148 7.42 5.24 -10.29
C LEU A 148 7.18 6.61 -10.96
N THR A 149 7.27 7.66 -10.12
CA THR A 149 6.95 9.05 -10.49
C THR A 149 8.03 9.99 -9.95
N ALA A 150 9.01 10.33 -10.79
CA ALA A 150 10.27 10.95 -10.38
C ALA A 150 10.11 12.28 -9.60
N ARG A 151 9.05 13.04 -9.87
CA ARG A 151 8.81 14.34 -9.22
C ARG A 151 8.58 14.27 -7.71
N TYR A 152 8.25 13.09 -7.16
CA TYR A 152 7.89 12.95 -5.74
C TYR A 152 8.98 12.33 -4.87
N TYR A 153 9.99 11.67 -5.44
CA TYR A 153 10.96 10.90 -4.66
C TYR A 153 11.68 11.68 -3.56
N ALA A 154 12.02 12.94 -3.82
CA ALA A 154 12.77 13.76 -2.86
C ALA A 154 11.89 14.34 -1.74
N THR A 155 10.57 14.38 -1.92
CA THR A 155 9.66 15.12 -1.03
C THR A 155 8.60 14.24 -0.38
N SER A 156 8.52 12.96 -0.76
CA SER A 156 7.53 12.03 -0.22
C SER A 156 8.17 10.94 0.62
N ARG A 157 7.54 10.64 1.76
CA ARG A 157 7.80 9.41 2.51
C ARG A 157 7.13 8.25 1.81
N ASP A 158 7.92 7.25 1.46
CA ASP A 158 7.48 5.99 0.86
C ASP A 158 8.38 4.83 1.31
N ALA A 159 7.96 3.60 0.99
CA ALA A 159 8.72 2.40 1.31
C ALA A 159 8.57 1.32 0.24
N ALA A 160 9.58 0.45 0.17
CA ALA A 160 9.54 -0.79 -0.58
C ALA A 160 10.08 -1.95 0.26
N VAL A 161 9.42 -3.09 0.16
CA VAL A 161 9.89 -4.38 0.70
C VAL A 161 10.41 -5.22 -0.44
N VAL A 162 11.64 -5.68 -0.31
CA VAL A 162 12.19 -6.74 -1.16
C VAL A 162 11.91 -8.06 -0.47
N ASP A 163 11.13 -8.90 -1.09
CA ASP A 163 10.68 -10.19 -0.59
C ASP A 163 11.31 -11.32 -1.42
N VAL A 164 11.90 -12.30 -0.76
CA VAL A 164 12.52 -13.47 -1.40
C VAL A 164 11.88 -14.79 -0.94
N ASP A 165 10.79 -14.73 -0.18
CA ASP A 165 10.01 -15.94 0.12
C ASP A 165 9.42 -16.50 -1.16
N ARG A 166 9.66 -17.80 -1.39
CA ARG A 166 9.25 -18.44 -2.65
C ARG A 166 7.73 -18.57 -2.77
N ALA A 167 7.04 -18.74 -1.66
CA ALA A 167 5.57 -18.87 -1.67
C ALA A 167 4.91 -17.54 -2.01
N ASP A 168 5.40 -16.45 -1.41
CA ASP A 168 4.91 -15.10 -1.67
C ASP A 168 5.21 -14.66 -3.10
N VAL A 169 6.45 -14.84 -3.56
CA VAL A 169 6.84 -14.55 -4.96
C VAL A 169 5.95 -15.32 -5.95
N ALA A 170 5.70 -16.62 -5.70
CA ALA A 170 4.84 -17.42 -6.57
C ALA A 170 3.37 -16.97 -6.53
N ALA A 171 2.88 -16.56 -5.36
CA ALA A 171 1.54 -16.03 -5.20
C ALA A 171 1.36 -14.69 -5.95
N ILE A 172 2.30 -13.76 -5.81
CA ILE A 172 2.31 -12.47 -6.50
C ILE A 172 2.35 -12.69 -8.02
N GLU A 173 3.25 -13.56 -8.51
CA GLU A 173 3.37 -13.87 -9.95
C GLU A 173 2.07 -14.49 -10.50
N SER A 174 1.44 -15.37 -9.74
CA SER A 174 0.17 -15.98 -10.12
C SER A 174 -0.94 -14.94 -10.29
N VAL A 175 -1.07 -14.03 -9.31
CA VAL A 175 -2.04 -12.94 -9.34
C VAL A 175 -1.75 -11.98 -10.50
N PHE A 176 -0.49 -11.56 -10.65
CA PHE A 176 -0.07 -10.70 -11.76
C PHE A 176 -0.41 -11.32 -13.12
N THR A 177 -0.10 -12.60 -13.31
CA THR A 177 -0.37 -13.28 -14.59
C THR A 177 -1.87 -13.35 -14.88
N ALA A 178 -2.72 -13.62 -13.89
CA ALA A 178 -4.17 -13.62 -14.05
C ALA A 178 -4.70 -12.20 -14.36
N ASP A 179 -4.21 -11.18 -13.67
CA ASP A 179 -4.60 -9.79 -13.89
C ASP A 179 -4.12 -9.27 -15.27
N LEU A 180 -2.94 -9.69 -15.73
CA LEU A 180 -2.44 -9.38 -17.08
C LEU A 180 -3.35 -9.89 -18.20
N HIS A 181 -4.07 -11.00 -17.95
CA HIS A 181 -5.04 -11.58 -18.88
C HIS A 181 -6.49 -11.14 -18.60
N GLY A 182 -6.69 -10.23 -17.62
CA GLY A 182 -8.02 -9.72 -17.26
C GLY A 182 -8.90 -10.71 -16.51
N ALA A 183 -8.35 -11.85 -16.08
CA ALA A 183 -9.09 -12.89 -15.36
C ALA A 183 -9.42 -12.52 -13.91
N GLY A 184 -8.60 -11.67 -13.31
CA GLY A 184 -8.66 -11.34 -11.89
C GLY A 184 -8.03 -12.45 -11.05
N GLY A 185 -6.81 -12.21 -10.58
CA GLY A 185 -6.06 -13.17 -9.76
C GLY A 185 -6.76 -13.42 -8.42
N VAL A 186 -6.73 -14.68 -7.98
CA VAL A 186 -7.21 -15.06 -6.64
C VAL A 186 -6.09 -14.77 -5.66
N PRO A 187 -6.31 -13.90 -4.66
CA PRO A 187 -5.33 -13.61 -3.63
C PRO A 187 -4.87 -14.87 -2.88
N ALA A 188 -3.57 -14.97 -2.65
CA ALA A 188 -2.91 -16.05 -1.91
C ALA A 188 -1.67 -15.50 -1.21
N GLY A 189 -1.06 -16.33 -0.34
CA GLY A 189 0.08 -15.96 0.51
C GLY A 189 -0.36 -15.65 1.94
N ASP A 190 0.38 -16.17 2.92
CA ASP A 190 0.01 -16.04 4.34
C ASP A 190 0.38 -14.68 4.91
N ASP A 191 1.45 -14.06 4.37
CA ASP A 191 1.99 -12.77 4.79
C ASP A 191 1.56 -11.63 3.86
N LEU A 192 0.92 -11.95 2.73
CA LEU A 192 0.47 -10.99 1.74
C LEU A 192 -0.91 -10.43 2.08
N VAL A 193 -1.01 -9.11 2.01
CA VAL A 193 -2.25 -8.37 2.22
C VAL A 193 -2.80 -7.95 0.86
N TRP A 194 -3.94 -8.50 0.46
CA TRP A 194 -4.53 -8.25 -0.84
C TRP A 194 -5.86 -7.50 -0.77
N SER A 195 -6.03 -6.52 -1.64
CA SER A 195 -7.31 -5.88 -1.92
C SER A 195 -7.69 -6.05 -3.42
N PRO A 196 -8.96 -6.21 -3.74
CA PRO A 196 -10.05 -6.61 -2.86
C PRO A 196 -9.82 -8.05 -2.38
N GLY A 197 -10.10 -8.31 -1.12
CA GLY A 197 -9.88 -9.61 -0.52
C GLY A 197 -9.94 -9.54 0.99
N GLN A 198 -8.83 -9.84 1.65
CA GLN A 198 -8.74 -9.88 3.11
C GLN A 198 -8.09 -8.64 3.74
N SER A 199 -7.55 -7.69 2.97
CA SER A 199 -6.78 -6.54 3.48
C SER A 199 -7.48 -5.81 4.63
N TRP A 200 -8.77 -5.59 4.51
CA TRP A 200 -9.57 -4.99 5.59
C TRP A 200 -9.53 -5.82 6.88
N ALA A 201 -9.73 -7.13 6.79
CA ALA A 201 -9.73 -8.02 7.94
C ALA A 201 -8.33 -8.16 8.55
N ASP A 202 -7.30 -8.28 7.70
CA ASP A 202 -5.91 -8.46 8.11
C ASP A 202 -5.38 -7.22 8.84
N LEU A 203 -5.62 -6.02 8.30
CA LEU A 203 -5.18 -4.78 8.95
C LEU A 203 -5.94 -4.49 10.25
N VAL A 204 -7.25 -4.76 10.29
CA VAL A 204 -8.02 -4.66 11.54
C VAL A 204 -7.53 -5.67 12.57
N ALA A 205 -7.21 -6.91 12.17
CA ALA A 205 -6.65 -7.92 13.04
C ALA A 205 -5.24 -7.55 13.54
N LEU A 206 -4.39 -6.99 12.65
CA LEU A 206 -3.07 -6.50 13.04
C LEU A 206 -3.16 -5.40 14.10
N ILE A 207 -4.07 -4.43 13.94
CA ILE A 207 -4.35 -3.41 14.97
C ILE A 207 -4.90 -4.05 16.26
N GLY A 208 -5.79 -5.02 16.11
CA GLY A 208 -6.46 -5.72 17.23
C GLY A 208 -5.51 -6.47 18.15
N ARG A 209 -4.42 -7.01 17.60
CA ARG A 209 -3.40 -7.76 18.39
C ARG A 209 -2.47 -6.88 19.21
N ALA A 210 -2.44 -5.57 18.97
CA ALA A 210 -1.56 -4.66 19.67
C ALA A 210 -1.75 -4.69 21.21
N ARG A 211 -0.64 -4.77 21.94
CA ARG A 211 -0.59 -4.79 23.41
C ARG A 211 0.10 -3.58 24.02
N ARG A 212 1.08 -2.97 23.29
CA ARG A 212 1.88 -1.84 23.79
C ARG A 212 1.84 -0.62 22.91
N SER A 213 2.01 -0.80 21.59
CA SER A 213 2.15 0.33 20.67
C SER A 213 1.68 0.02 19.26
N ILE A 214 1.15 1.05 18.63
CA ILE A 214 0.91 1.14 17.17
C ILE A 214 1.56 2.42 16.73
N ALA A 215 2.46 2.32 15.74
CA ALA A 215 2.96 3.45 14.96
C ALA A 215 2.41 3.31 13.54
N LEU A 216 1.88 4.38 12.95
CA LEU A 216 1.15 4.38 11.70
C LEU A 216 1.54 5.57 10.84
N GLU A 217 1.80 5.31 9.57
CA GLU A 217 1.75 6.26 8.47
C GLU A 217 0.74 5.79 7.44
N SER A 218 -0.06 6.72 6.94
CA SER A 218 -0.97 6.48 5.84
C SER A 218 -1.24 7.79 5.12
N GLU A 219 -1.35 7.71 3.80
CA GLU A 219 -1.76 8.88 3.02
C GLU A 219 -3.21 9.27 3.31
N GLU A 220 -4.09 8.26 3.53
CA GLU A 220 -5.50 8.47 3.82
C GLU A 220 -5.97 7.62 4.99
N LEU A 221 -6.89 8.17 5.81
CA LEU A 221 -7.48 7.48 6.97
C LEU A 221 -8.97 7.86 7.09
N THR A 222 -9.83 7.13 6.41
CA THR A 222 -11.29 7.36 6.44
C THR A 222 -12.11 6.09 6.70
N SER A 223 -11.53 4.89 6.65
CA SER A 223 -12.27 3.65 6.93
C SER A 223 -12.77 3.61 8.38
N PRO A 224 -14.11 3.55 8.60
CA PRO A 224 -14.68 3.52 9.95
C PRO A 224 -14.20 2.32 10.77
N ALA A 225 -13.95 1.19 10.12
CA ALA A 225 -13.50 -0.02 10.79
C ALA A 225 -12.06 0.11 11.30
N VAL A 226 -11.16 0.66 10.47
CA VAL A 226 -9.77 0.91 10.87
C VAL A 226 -9.72 1.95 12.00
N VAL A 227 -10.44 3.06 11.85
CA VAL A 227 -10.53 4.08 12.91
C VAL A 227 -11.07 3.48 14.22
N SER A 228 -12.14 2.67 14.15
CA SER A 228 -12.71 1.99 15.32
C SER A 228 -11.72 1.03 15.97
N ALA A 229 -10.94 0.29 15.19
CA ALA A 229 -9.89 -0.61 15.70
C ALA A 229 -8.79 0.15 16.43
N LEU A 230 -8.31 1.27 15.87
CA LEU A 230 -7.32 2.16 16.50
C LEU A 230 -7.84 2.75 17.82
N LEU A 231 -9.10 3.23 17.83
CA LEU A 231 -9.73 3.74 19.04
C LEU A 231 -9.88 2.66 20.11
N SER A 232 -10.23 1.44 19.71
CA SER A 232 -10.36 0.30 20.61
C SER A 232 -8.99 -0.09 21.19
N ALA A 233 -7.92 -0.09 20.39
CA ALA A 233 -6.57 -0.30 20.86
C ALA A 233 -6.14 0.76 21.89
N ALA A 234 -6.37 2.04 21.58
CA ALA A 234 -6.05 3.14 22.49
C ALA A 234 -6.81 3.04 23.83
N ARG A 235 -8.11 2.64 23.80
CA ARG A 235 -8.90 2.41 25.02
C ARG A 235 -8.37 1.23 25.86
N ARG A 236 -7.72 0.24 25.24
CA ARG A 236 -7.02 -0.84 25.97
C ARG A 236 -5.69 -0.39 26.57
N GLY A 237 -5.28 0.86 26.38
CA GLY A 237 -4.01 1.39 26.88
C GLY A 237 -2.84 1.26 25.91
N VAL A 238 -3.09 0.84 24.66
CA VAL A 238 -2.08 0.81 23.61
C VAL A 238 -1.72 2.24 23.19
N ARG A 239 -0.43 2.55 23.11
CA ARG A 239 0.04 3.84 22.60
C ARG A 239 -0.13 3.87 21.10
N VAL A 240 -0.97 4.78 20.59
CA VAL A 240 -1.18 4.99 19.15
C VAL A 240 -0.50 6.29 18.75
N SER A 241 0.43 6.21 17.80
CA SER A 241 1.12 7.36 17.21
C SER A 241 0.94 7.31 15.69
N ILE A 242 0.59 8.46 15.11
CA ILE A 242 0.28 8.56 13.68
C ILE A 242 0.99 9.77 13.10
N ALA A 243 1.64 9.58 11.94
CA ALA A 243 2.10 10.68 11.09
C ALA A 243 1.35 10.63 9.75
N MET A 244 0.79 11.76 9.32
CA MET A 244 0.05 11.90 8.06
C MET A 244 0.17 13.32 7.50
N THR A 245 0.10 13.44 6.19
CA THR A 245 -0.13 14.76 5.58
C THR A 245 -1.55 15.23 5.89
N TYR A 246 -1.67 16.50 6.29
CA TYR A 246 -2.95 17.08 6.72
C TYR A 246 -3.97 17.12 5.58
N SER A 247 -5.21 16.74 5.90
CA SER A 247 -6.39 17.03 5.10
C SER A 247 -7.62 17.11 5.99
N ASP A 248 -8.57 17.96 5.61
CA ASP A 248 -9.86 18.04 6.31
C ASP A 248 -10.66 16.73 6.26
N ARG A 249 -10.38 15.87 5.30
CA ARG A 249 -11.07 14.57 5.13
C ARG A 249 -10.89 13.64 6.33
N TRP A 250 -9.74 13.65 6.98
CA TRP A 250 -9.44 12.78 8.13
C TRP A 250 -9.43 13.50 9.49
N ARG A 251 -9.80 14.78 9.55
CA ARG A 251 -10.03 15.50 10.82
C ARG A 251 -10.92 14.75 11.82
N PRO A 252 -12.04 14.11 11.40
CA PRO A 252 -12.86 13.33 12.35
C PRO A 252 -12.08 12.21 13.02
N ALA A 253 -11.25 11.47 12.28
CA ALA A 253 -10.39 10.41 12.80
C ALA A 253 -9.35 10.96 13.78
N PHE A 254 -8.67 12.05 13.42
CA PHE A 254 -7.69 12.72 14.29
C PHE A 254 -8.33 13.19 15.60
N SER A 255 -9.49 13.84 15.53
CA SER A 255 -10.20 14.32 16.70
C SER A 255 -10.66 13.17 17.61
N ALA A 256 -11.09 12.06 17.04
CA ALA A 256 -11.50 10.88 17.80
C ALA A 256 -10.29 10.22 18.51
N LEU A 257 -9.17 10.07 17.81
CA LEU A 257 -7.93 9.50 18.37
C LEU A 257 -7.37 10.35 19.51
N ARG A 258 -7.40 11.66 19.38
CA ARG A 258 -6.97 12.55 20.46
C ARG A 258 -7.78 12.37 21.75
N ARG A 259 -9.10 12.18 21.65
CA ARG A 259 -9.96 11.94 22.83
C ARG A 259 -9.56 10.70 23.62
N VAL A 260 -8.91 9.74 22.99
CA VAL A 260 -8.39 8.52 23.60
C VAL A 260 -6.87 8.56 23.80
N ARG A 261 -6.29 9.78 23.87
CA ARG A 261 -4.86 10.03 24.06
C ARG A 261 -3.95 9.47 22.95
N GLY A 262 -4.47 9.26 21.74
CA GLY A 262 -3.66 9.00 20.56
C GLY A 262 -2.83 10.24 20.22
N ARG A 263 -1.56 10.03 19.82
CA ARG A 263 -0.68 11.09 19.32
C ARG A 263 -0.83 11.16 17.81
N VAL A 264 -1.23 12.30 17.31
CA VAL A 264 -1.30 12.57 15.87
C VAL A 264 -0.36 13.73 15.55
N SER A 265 0.53 13.52 14.61
CA SER A 265 1.40 14.56 14.03
C SER A 265 1.05 14.72 12.56
N VAL A 266 1.01 15.94 12.07
CA VAL A 266 0.61 16.25 10.70
C VAL A 266 1.71 16.99 9.96
N MET A 267 1.84 16.70 8.67
CA MET A 267 2.64 17.44 7.70
C MET A 267 1.71 18.35 6.89
N TYR A 268 2.16 19.56 6.58
CA TYR A 268 1.40 20.50 5.76
C TYR A 268 2.01 20.56 4.36
N GLY A 269 1.34 19.90 3.40
CA GLY A 269 1.86 19.72 2.06
C GLY A 269 3.09 18.81 2.06
N GLU A 270 4.20 19.28 1.51
CA GLU A 270 5.48 18.56 1.43
C GLU A 270 6.46 18.93 2.57
N THR A 271 5.99 19.54 3.66
CA THR A 271 6.87 20.02 4.73
C THR A 271 6.60 19.31 6.05
N PRO A 272 7.61 18.65 6.69
CA PRO A 272 8.93 18.37 6.12
C PRO A 272 8.90 17.37 4.96
N LEU A 273 7.90 16.47 4.90
CA LEU A 273 7.67 15.47 3.85
C LEU A 273 6.18 15.32 3.60
N TYR A 274 5.79 14.99 2.36
CA TYR A 274 4.47 14.44 2.08
C TYR A 274 4.43 12.97 2.49
N VAL A 275 3.55 12.59 3.40
CA VAL A 275 3.38 11.19 3.81
C VAL A 275 2.50 10.48 2.79
N HIS A 276 3.13 9.78 1.85
CA HIS A 276 2.46 8.92 0.87
C HIS A 276 2.53 7.44 1.28
N ALA A 277 3.43 7.09 2.17
CA ALA A 277 3.63 5.74 2.68
C ALA A 277 2.37 5.15 3.33
N LYS A 278 2.24 3.83 3.29
CA LYS A 278 1.26 3.03 3.99
C LYS A 278 2.02 2.03 4.84
N LEU A 279 2.36 2.47 6.05
CA LEU A 279 3.21 1.75 7.01
C LEU A 279 2.49 1.60 8.34
N MET A 280 2.61 0.46 8.95
CA MET A 280 2.16 0.25 10.32
C MET A 280 3.16 -0.64 11.07
N ALA A 281 3.56 -0.26 12.28
CA ALA A 281 4.31 -1.11 13.17
C ALA A 281 3.53 -1.33 14.45
N VAL A 282 3.33 -2.59 14.81
CA VAL A 282 2.61 -3.03 16.01
C VAL A 282 3.61 -3.69 16.93
N ASP A 283 3.63 -3.25 18.19
CA ASP A 283 4.43 -3.85 19.27
C ASP A 283 5.91 -4.03 18.91
N ALA A 284 6.50 -3.08 18.15
CA ALA A 284 7.91 -3.13 17.80
C ALA A 284 8.79 -3.30 19.04
N GLY A 285 9.76 -4.22 18.94
CA GLY A 285 10.63 -4.60 20.07
C GLY A 285 10.07 -5.69 20.98
N LEU A 286 8.85 -6.17 20.75
CA LEU A 286 8.32 -7.36 21.41
C LEU A 286 8.47 -8.61 20.53
N PRO A 287 8.49 -9.82 21.09
CA PRO A 287 8.62 -11.07 20.33
C PRO A 287 7.52 -11.29 19.27
N ASN A 288 6.34 -10.72 19.50
CA ASN A 288 5.19 -10.78 18.59
C ASN A 288 4.99 -9.49 17.78
N GLY A 289 6.00 -8.63 17.72
CA GLY A 289 5.96 -7.41 16.91
C GLY A 289 5.78 -7.74 15.44
N ALA A 290 5.01 -6.91 14.73
CA ALA A 290 4.80 -7.04 13.31
C ALA A 290 4.73 -5.66 12.64
N ALA A 291 5.02 -5.61 11.33
CA ALA A 291 4.83 -4.40 10.56
C ALA A 291 4.08 -4.72 9.27
N PHE A 292 3.34 -3.75 8.78
CA PHE A 292 2.71 -3.75 7.47
C PHE A 292 3.39 -2.69 6.60
N VAL A 293 3.63 -3.05 5.34
CA VAL A 293 4.13 -2.16 4.28
C VAL A 293 3.38 -2.52 3.00
N GLY A 294 2.75 -1.54 2.35
CA GLY A 294 2.00 -1.83 1.14
C GLY A 294 1.49 -0.62 0.40
N SER A 295 0.56 -0.86 -0.51
CA SER A 295 -0.09 0.17 -1.31
C SER A 295 -1.44 0.62 -0.74
N GLU A 296 -1.98 -0.11 0.25
CA GLU A 296 -3.32 0.09 0.78
C GLU A 296 -3.44 1.35 1.61
N ASN A 297 -4.21 2.31 1.11
CA ASN A 297 -4.73 3.40 1.93
C ASN A 297 -5.78 2.88 2.92
N LEU A 298 -5.89 3.52 4.07
CA LEU A 298 -6.86 3.12 5.10
C LEU A 298 -8.25 3.72 4.81
N THR A 299 -8.75 3.44 3.60
CA THR A 299 -10.08 3.83 3.11
C THR A 299 -10.85 2.61 2.62
N ASP A 300 -12.18 2.67 2.64
CA ASP A 300 -13.00 1.56 2.15
C ASP A 300 -12.80 1.33 0.64
N ALA A 301 -12.53 2.38 -0.13
CA ALA A 301 -12.23 2.25 -1.56
C ALA A 301 -10.97 1.41 -1.80
N SER A 302 -9.90 1.70 -1.05
CA SER A 302 -8.63 0.96 -1.13
C SER A 302 -8.80 -0.48 -0.62
N LEU A 303 -9.38 -0.65 0.56
CA LEU A 303 -9.44 -1.95 1.24
C LEU A 303 -10.46 -2.93 0.65
N LEU A 304 -11.46 -2.46 -0.13
CA LEU A 304 -12.56 -3.30 -0.60
C LEU A 304 -12.73 -3.33 -2.12
N HIS A 305 -12.17 -2.36 -2.86
CA HIS A 305 -12.51 -2.16 -4.27
C HIS A 305 -11.33 -2.01 -5.22
N ASN A 306 -10.18 -1.54 -4.73
CA ASN A 306 -8.97 -1.45 -5.53
C ASN A 306 -8.24 -2.79 -5.60
N ARG A 307 -7.42 -2.99 -6.63
CA ARG A 307 -6.34 -3.98 -6.58
C ARG A 307 -5.15 -3.34 -5.88
N GLU A 308 -4.79 -3.88 -4.72
CA GLU A 308 -3.68 -3.44 -3.87
C GLU A 308 -2.89 -4.66 -3.39
N LEU A 309 -1.66 -4.42 -2.96
CA LEU A 309 -0.79 -5.42 -2.36
C LEU A 309 0.06 -4.81 -1.25
N GLY A 310 0.08 -5.50 -0.12
CA GLY A 310 0.98 -5.23 1.00
C GLY A 310 1.57 -6.52 1.57
N VAL A 311 2.49 -6.36 2.50
CA VAL A 311 3.20 -7.45 3.19
C VAL A 311 3.17 -7.22 4.69
N ILE A 312 2.92 -8.27 5.47
CA ILE A 312 3.09 -8.28 6.93
C ILE A 312 4.44 -8.87 7.26
N LEU A 313 5.30 -8.06 7.83
CA LEU A 313 6.66 -8.41 8.24
C LEU A 313 6.69 -8.81 9.72
N MET A 314 7.33 -9.96 10.02
CA MET A 314 7.51 -10.46 11.39
C MET A 314 8.97 -10.39 11.85
N GLN A 315 9.92 -10.08 10.96
CA GLN A 315 11.34 -9.99 11.27
C GLN A 315 11.63 -8.81 12.21
N PRO A 316 12.16 -9.03 13.42
CA PRO A 316 12.30 -7.98 14.42
C PRO A 316 13.12 -6.76 13.96
N ARG A 317 14.10 -6.98 13.06
CA ARG A 317 14.91 -5.90 12.48
C ARG A 317 14.06 -4.99 11.59
N LEU A 318 13.24 -5.56 10.70
CA LEU A 318 12.41 -4.80 9.77
C LEU A 318 11.28 -4.09 10.52
N VAL A 319 10.63 -4.79 11.46
CA VAL A 319 9.59 -4.20 12.31
C VAL A 319 10.11 -2.99 13.08
N ARG A 320 11.32 -3.07 13.63
CA ARG A 320 11.96 -1.92 14.30
C ARG A 320 12.23 -0.78 13.33
N ARG A 321 12.78 -1.07 12.14
CA ARG A 321 13.09 -0.03 11.16
C ARG A 321 11.82 0.72 10.69
N VAL A 322 10.70 0.01 10.47
CA VAL A 322 9.41 0.64 10.19
C VAL A 322 8.95 1.52 11.36
N ALA A 323 9.07 1.02 12.58
CA ALA A 323 8.69 1.81 13.77
C ALA A 323 9.57 3.06 13.97
N GLU A 324 10.85 2.96 13.68
CA GLU A 324 11.83 4.05 13.81
C GLU A 324 11.56 5.18 12.82
N VAL A 325 11.30 4.87 11.55
CA VAL A 325 10.97 5.90 10.55
C VAL A 325 9.66 6.61 10.90
N ILE A 326 8.63 5.86 11.28
CA ILE A 326 7.36 6.46 11.70
C ILE A 326 7.55 7.33 12.95
N ALA A 327 8.40 6.91 13.89
CA ALA A 327 8.68 7.69 15.10
C ALA A 327 9.42 8.99 14.79
N SER A 328 10.34 8.97 13.82
CA SER A 328 11.02 10.19 13.31
C SER A 328 9.99 11.14 12.70
N ASP A 329 9.17 10.66 11.78
CA ASP A 329 8.19 11.51 11.10
C ASP A 329 7.11 12.05 12.06
N VAL A 330 6.74 11.26 13.09
CA VAL A 330 5.89 11.75 14.19
C VAL A 330 6.57 12.86 14.99
N ALA A 331 7.90 12.81 15.15
CA ALA A 331 8.66 13.84 15.88
C ALA A 331 8.83 15.13 15.06
N ASP A 332 9.01 14.98 13.74
CA ASP A 332 9.22 16.09 12.80
C ASP A 332 7.91 16.81 12.42
N GLY A 333 6.77 16.10 12.52
CA GLY A 333 5.47 16.66 12.22
C GLY A 333 4.94 17.59 13.32
N THR A 334 3.95 18.41 12.96
CA THR A 334 3.24 19.28 13.90
C THR A 334 2.20 18.50 14.68
N PRO A 335 2.18 18.55 16.04
CA PRO A 335 1.13 17.90 16.82
C PRO A 335 -0.27 18.40 16.44
N TRP A 336 -1.23 17.49 16.29
CA TRP A 336 -2.64 17.81 16.00
C TRP A 336 -3.48 17.92 17.29
N PRO A 337 -4.36 18.92 17.42
CA PRO A 337 -4.39 20.19 16.67
C PRO A 337 -3.18 21.03 16.98
N PRO A 338 -2.80 21.95 16.06
CA PRO A 338 -1.65 22.82 16.26
C PRO A 338 -1.84 23.75 17.44
#